data_e7d3e929058e7be6f8227415a68f97f6
#
_entry.id   e7d3e929058e7be6f8227415a68f97f6
#
_cell.length_a   1.000
_cell.length_b   1.000
_cell.length_c   1.000
_cell.angle_alpha   90.00
_cell.angle_beta   90.00
_cell.angle_gamma   90.00
#
_symmetry.space_group_name_H-M   'P 1'
#
loop_
_entity.id
_entity.type
_entity.pdbx_description
1 polymer ?
#
loop_
_entity_poly.entity_id
_entity_poly.type
_entity_poly.pdbx_seq_one_letter_code
_entity_poly.pdbx_strand_id
1 'polypeptide(L)'
;MNPICPVCGYELDFAPWVGESSADEICPSCGIQFGYDDAASGDPQARSNVYDEWRESWIKNGMRWFSSGVAQPPNWNPNDQLLRLK
;
A
#
# COMPACT_ATOMS: atom_id res chain seq x y z
N MET A 1 -8.24 -12.68 -9.28
CA MET A 1 -7.56 -12.31 -8.04
C MET A 1 -7.11 -10.86 -8.13
N ASN A 2 -7.47 -10.03 -7.15
CA ASN A 2 -7.14 -8.61 -7.17
C ASN A 2 -5.72 -8.36 -6.67
N PRO A 3 -5.03 -7.35 -7.23
CA PRO A 3 -3.72 -6.96 -6.70
C PRO A 3 -3.81 -6.54 -5.25
N ILE A 4 -2.72 -6.71 -4.53
CA ILE A 4 -2.65 -6.39 -3.09
C ILE A 4 -1.58 -5.31 -2.88
N CYS A 5 -1.89 -4.32 -2.05
CA CYS A 5 -0.92 -3.31 -1.68
C CYS A 5 0.27 -3.95 -0.97
N PRO A 6 1.50 -3.73 -1.46
CA PRO A 6 2.69 -4.34 -0.85
C PRO A 6 3.04 -3.77 0.53
N VAL A 7 2.42 -2.67 0.92
CA VAL A 7 2.64 -2.07 2.24
C VAL A 7 1.69 -2.66 3.27
N CYS A 8 0.38 -2.61 3.01
CA CYS A 8 -0.63 -2.90 4.03
C CYS A 8 -1.50 -4.12 3.73
N GLY A 9 -1.40 -4.69 2.52
CA GLY A 9 -2.19 -5.86 2.16
C GLY A 9 -3.62 -5.55 1.71
N TYR A 10 -3.95 -4.28 1.53
CA TYR A 10 -5.28 -3.89 1.05
C TYR A 10 -5.50 -4.40 -0.37
N GLU A 11 -6.69 -4.92 -0.64
CA GLU A 11 -7.05 -5.42 -1.96
C GLU A 11 -7.38 -4.24 -2.87
N LEU A 12 -6.51 -4.02 -3.87
CA LEU A 12 -6.61 -2.89 -4.78
C LEU A 12 -7.42 -3.24 -6.02
N ASP A 13 -7.94 -2.23 -6.72
CA ASP A 13 -8.59 -2.39 -8.02
C ASP A 13 -7.65 -2.05 -9.18
N PHE A 14 -6.35 -1.90 -8.88
CA PHE A 14 -5.31 -1.62 -9.88
C PHE A 14 -4.01 -2.29 -9.45
N ALA A 15 -3.13 -2.58 -10.41
CA ALA A 15 -1.79 -3.09 -10.10
C ALA A 15 -0.88 -1.89 -9.78
N PRO A 16 -0.18 -1.89 -8.62
CA PRO A 16 0.72 -0.78 -8.27
C PRO A 16 1.80 -0.53 -9.33
N TRP A 17 2.36 -1.61 -9.86
CA TRP A 17 3.39 -1.55 -10.88
C TRP A 17 3.14 -2.61 -11.94
N VAL A 18 3.40 -2.26 -13.19
CA VAL A 18 3.44 -3.20 -14.31
C VAL A 18 4.80 -3.00 -14.98
N GLY A 19 5.74 -3.90 -14.68
CA GLY A 19 7.13 -3.69 -15.08
C GLY A 19 7.69 -2.44 -14.41
N GLU A 20 8.15 -1.49 -15.21
CA GLU A 20 8.71 -0.23 -14.72
C GLU A 20 7.69 0.91 -14.69
N SER A 21 6.44 0.62 -15.01
CA SER A 21 5.37 1.62 -15.03
C SER A 21 4.53 1.53 -13.76
N SER A 22 4.43 2.65 -13.04
CA SER A 22 3.60 2.74 -11.85
C SER A 22 2.16 3.12 -12.19
N ALA A 23 1.26 2.81 -11.28
CA ALA A 23 -0.15 3.18 -11.42
C ALA A 23 -0.40 4.67 -11.18
N ASP A 24 0.51 5.35 -10.51
CA ASP A 24 0.36 6.75 -10.07
C ASP A 24 -0.87 6.98 -9.19
N GLU A 25 -1.34 5.91 -8.57
CA GLU A 25 -2.51 5.91 -7.71
C GLU A 25 -2.07 5.80 -6.24
N ILE A 26 -2.96 6.22 -5.34
CA ILE A 26 -2.73 6.17 -3.89
C ILE A 26 -3.51 5.02 -3.30
N CYS A 27 -2.87 4.23 -2.43
CA CYS A 27 -3.57 3.20 -1.67
C CYS A 27 -4.51 3.86 -0.67
N PRO A 28 -5.83 3.62 -0.73
CA PRO A 28 -6.76 4.30 0.17
C PRO A 28 -6.62 3.88 1.62
N SER A 29 -6.03 2.72 1.88
CA SER A 29 -5.87 2.21 3.23
C SER A 29 -4.66 2.81 3.95
N CYS A 30 -3.47 2.78 3.34
CA CYS A 30 -2.23 3.23 3.99
C CYS A 30 -1.67 4.55 3.45
N GLY A 31 -2.17 5.03 2.33
CA GLY A 31 -1.80 6.34 1.80
C GLY A 31 -0.54 6.40 0.96
N ILE A 32 0.12 5.29 0.70
CA ILE A 32 1.29 5.31 -0.17
C ILE A 32 0.87 5.63 -1.60
N GLN A 33 1.63 6.51 -2.26
CA GLN A 33 1.42 6.84 -3.66
C GLN A 33 2.44 6.10 -4.51
N PHE A 34 1.96 5.13 -5.29
CA PHE A 34 2.83 4.31 -6.13
C PHE A 34 3.40 5.15 -7.27
N GLY A 35 4.71 5.03 -7.47
CA GLY A 35 5.41 5.80 -8.48
C GLY A 35 6.01 7.09 -7.96
N TYR A 36 5.54 7.57 -6.80
CA TYR A 36 6.08 8.75 -6.15
C TYR A 36 6.82 8.39 -4.86
N ASP A 37 6.10 7.83 -3.89
CA ASP A 37 6.70 7.47 -2.60
C ASP A 37 7.65 6.30 -2.70
N ASP A 38 7.40 5.38 -3.62
CA ASP A 38 8.16 4.15 -3.80
C ASP A 38 8.97 4.11 -5.10
N ALA A 39 9.27 5.27 -5.68
CA ALA A 39 10.05 5.35 -6.92
C ALA A 39 11.45 4.76 -6.72
N ALA A 40 12.13 5.10 -5.62
CA ALA A 40 13.40 4.50 -5.20
C ALA A 40 14.44 4.42 -6.32
N SER A 41 14.46 5.38 -7.23
CA SER A 41 15.35 5.45 -8.41
C SER A 41 15.34 4.17 -9.25
N GLY A 42 14.22 3.45 -9.23
CA GLY A 42 14.05 2.21 -9.98
C GLY A 42 14.70 0.98 -9.34
N ASP A 43 15.24 1.08 -8.14
CA ASP A 43 15.90 -0.02 -7.45
C ASP A 43 14.85 -0.86 -6.68
N PRO A 44 14.64 -2.15 -7.07
CA PRO A 44 13.64 -2.99 -6.39
C PRO A 44 13.93 -3.21 -4.91
N GLN A 45 15.19 -3.31 -4.51
CA GLN A 45 15.54 -3.50 -3.10
C GLN A 45 15.23 -2.25 -2.29
N ALA A 46 15.56 -1.07 -2.81
CA ALA A 46 15.26 0.19 -2.15
C ALA A 46 13.74 0.39 -2.05
N ARG A 47 13.01 -0.03 -3.08
CA ARG A 47 11.54 0.04 -3.07
C ARG A 47 10.96 -0.85 -2.00
N SER A 48 11.49 -2.06 -1.82
CA SER A 48 11.08 -2.99 -0.77
C SER A 48 11.30 -2.38 0.61
N ASN A 49 12.42 -1.69 0.79
CA ASN A 49 12.73 -1.01 2.05
C ASN A 49 11.71 0.12 2.35
N VAL A 50 11.30 0.85 1.32
CA VAL A 50 10.26 1.89 1.46
C VAL A 50 8.96 1.26 1.97
N TYR A 51 8.57 0.12 1.40
CA TYR A 51 7.34 -0.57 1.82
C TYR A 51 7.41 -1.01 3.28
N ASP A 52 8.55 -1.54 3.71
CA ASP A 52 8.73 -1.98 5.09
C ASP A 52 8.66 -0.80 6.06
N GLU A 53 9.31 0.30 5.73
CA GLU A 53 9.30 1.52 6.56
C GLU A 53 7.91 2.14 6.62
N TRP A 54 7.20 2.19 5.49
CA TRP A 54 5.85 2.74 5.43
C TRP A 54 4.89 1.90 6.27
N ARG A 55 5.02 0.58 6.18
CA ARG A 55 4.20 -0.35 6.97
C ARG A 55 4.42 -0.16 8.46
N GLU A 56 5.69 -0.08 8.88
CA GLU A 56 6.03 0.15 10.28
C GLU A 56 5.40 1.44 10.80
N SER A 57 5.54 2.51 10.04
CA SER A 57 4.97 3.81 10.40
C SER A 57 3.44 3.74 10.49
N TRP A 58 2.81 3.08 9.52
CA TRP A 58 1.36 2.94 9.47
C TRP A 58 0.84 2.16 10.68
N ILE A 59 1.51 1.05 11.03
CA ILE A 59 1.17 0.25 12.21
C ILE A 59 1.35 1.07 13.48
N LYS A 60 2.47 1.76 13.60
CA LYS A 60 2.79 2.59 14.77
C LYS A 60 1.76 3.69 14.98
N ASN A 61 1.22 4.24 13.90
CA ASN A 61 0.23 5.31 13.96
C ASN A 61 -1.22 4.82 14.03
N GLY A 62 -1.43 3.52 14.27
CA GLY A 62 -2.74 2.97 14.56
C GLY A 62 -3.45 2.32 13.38
N MET A 63 -2.76 2.09 12.27
CA MET A 63 -3.33 1.43 11.08
C MET A 63 -4.63 2.10 10.62
N ARG A 64 -4.62 3.42 10.54
CA ARG A 64 -5.79 4.21 10.20
C ARG A 64 -6.07 4.19 8.70
N TRP A 65 -7.36 4.20 8.36
CA TRP A 65 -7.79 4.41 6.99
C TRP A 65 -7.37 5.80 6.51
N PHE A 66 -6.65 5.85 5.39
CA PHE A 66 -6.05 7.09 4.90
C PHE A 66 -7.02 7.97 4.12
N SER A 67 -7.76 7.38 3.17
CA SER A 67 -8.49 8.16 2.18
C SER A 67 -9.74 8.83 2.74
N SER A 68 -9.93 10.10 2.40
CA SER A 68 -11.20 10.79 2.65
C SER A 68 -12.14 10.70 1.45
N GLY A 69 -11.58 10.37 0.27
CA GLY A 69 -12.34 10.28 -0.98
C GLY A 69 -12.91 8.90 -1.26
N VAL A 70 -12.28 7.86 -0.70
CA VAL A 70 -12.74 6.49 -0.81
C VAL A 70 -13.23 6.04 0.56
N ALA A 71 -14.48 5.61 0.64
CA ALA A 71 -15.08 5.23 1.92
C ALA A 71 -14.41 3.99 2.50
N GLN A 72 -14.15 4.01 3.80
CA GLN A 72 -13.66 2.84 4.52
C GLN A 72 -14.67 1.70 4.38
N PRO A 73 -14.25 0.51 3.95
CA PRO A 73 -15.18 -0.61 3.80
C PRO A 73 -15.82 -0.97 5.14
N PRO A 74 -17.12 -1.39 5.14
CA PRO A 74 -17.72 -1.90 6.35
C PRO A 74 -16.97 -3.15 6.82
N ASN A 75 -16.82 -3.29 8.14
CA ASN A 75 -16.08 -4.41 8.74
C ASN A 75 -14.59 -4.47 8.34
N TRP A 76 -14.03 -3.34 7.93
CA TRP A 76 -12.62 -3.26 7.56
C TRP A 76 -11.74 -3.60 8.77
N ASN A 77 -10.83 -4.57 8.57
CA ASN A 77 -9.92 -5.02 9.62
C ASN A 77 -8.47 -4.99 9.10
N PRO A 78 -7.68 -3.99 9.54
CA PRO A 78 -6.31 -3.86 9.05
C PRO A 78 -5.39 -5.01 9.48
N ASN A 79 -5.67 -5.67 10.61
CA ASN A 79 -4.88 -6.82 11.03
C ASN A 79 -5.06 -8.01 10.09
N ASP A 80 -6.30 -8.30 9.69
CA ASP A 80 -6.58 -9.36 8.71
C ASP A 80 -5.95 -9.03 7.38
N GLN A 81 -5.99 -7.76 7.00
CA GLN A 81 -5.41 -7.27 5.77
C GLN A 81 -3.90 -7.53 5.71
N LEU A 82 -3.19 -7.26 6.81
CA LEU A 82 -1.75 -7.50 6.89
C LEU A 82 -1.37 -8.97 6.71
N LEU A 83 -2.26 -9.89 7.07
CA LEU A 83 -2.00 -11.33 6.92
C LEU A 83 -1.81 -11.73 5.45
N ARG A 84 -2.35 -10.96 4.52
CA ARG A 84 -2.19 -11.24 3.08
C ARG A 84 -0.75 -11.09 2.60
N LEU A 85 0.10 -10.42 3.38
CA LEU A 85 1.50 -10.19 3.05
C LEU A 85 2.42 -11.32 3.50
N LYS A 86 1.89 -12.32 4.15
CA LYS A 86 2.67 -13.46 4.67
C LYS A 86 2.56 -14.70 3.81
#